data_f27a6f124c220081b8efeaf1864ecdad
#
_entry.id   f27a6f124c220081b8efeaf1864ecdad
#
_cell.length_a   1.000
_cell.length_b   1.000
_cell.length_c   1.000
_cell.angle_alpha   90.00
_cell.angle_beta   90.00
_cell.angle_gamma   90.00
#
_symmetry.space_group_name_H-M   'P 1'
#
loop_
_entity.id
_entity.type
_entity.pdbx_description
1 polymer ?
#
loop_
_entity_poly.entity_id
_entity_poly.type
_entity_poly.pdbx_seq_one_letter_code
_entity_poly.pdbx_strand_id
1 'polypeptide(L)'
;KKYFTSYKSALKRLGVRATGSDVFSRPSISVKLSALHPRYEVKQQARVRGELLPQIIELAVLAKSLNVGLTIDAEEVNRLDLSLDLFESLAADPSLKGWNGLGLAVQAYGKRAKPVLEWLARLAETTQRVLPVRLVKGAYWDSEIKWSQERGLHGYPVFTRKTTTDVSYLACARKLLADGEA
;
A
#
# COMPACT_ATOMS: atom_id res chain seq x y z
N LYS A 1 -14.84 -11.30 -7.65
CA LYS A 1 -15.06 -10.96 -9.10
C LYS A 1 -15.62 -9.54 -9.28
N LYS A 2 -16.69 -9.11 -8.55
CA LYS A 2 -17.33 -7.79 -8.71
C LYS A 2 -16.34 -6.62 -8.55
N TYR A 3 -15.60 -6.56 -7.44
CA TYR A 3 -14.65 -5.47 -7.17
C TYR A 3 -13.50 -5.44 -8.17
N PHE A 4 -12.97 -6.58 -8.57
CA PHE A 4 -11.92 -6.66 -9.59
C PHE A 4 -12.37 -6.02 -10.91
N THR A 5 -13.57 -6.36 -11.39
CA THR A 5 -14.17 -5.75 -12.59
C THR A 5 -14.38 -4.25 -12.41
N SER A 6 -14.81 -3.81 -11.21
CA SER A 6 -14.98 -2.38 -10.91
C SER A 6 -13.67 -1.62 -10.96
N TYR A 7 -12.57 -2.16 -10.40
CA TYR A 7 -11.24 -1.57 -10.49
C TYR A 7 -10.76 -1.46 -11.95
N LYS A 8 -10.93 -2.52 -12.76
CA LYS A 8 -10.58 -2.48 -14.20
C LYS A 8 -11.36 -1.39 -14.95
N SER A 9 -12.65 -1.26 -14.66
CA SER A 9 -13.49 -0.22 -15.28
C SER A 9 -13.05 1.19 -14.84
N ALA A 10 -12.74 1.38 -13.56
CA ALA A 10 -12.25 2.64 -13.04
C ALA A 10 -10.90 3.04 -13.67
N LEU A 11 -9.94 2.11 -13.76
CA LEU A 11 -8.66 2.33 -14.43
C LEU A 11 -8.83 2.80 -15.88
N LYS A 12 -9.68 2.12 -16.65
CA LYS A 12 -9.96 2.50 -18.04
C LYS A 12 -10.53 3.91 -18.15
N ARG A 13 -11.47 4.28 -17.27
CA ARG A 13 -12.04 5.64 -17.23
C ARG A 13 -11.01 6.71 -16.86
N LEU A 14 -10.13 6.41 -15.91
CA LEU A 14 -9.05 7.31 -15.51
C LEU A 14 -8.05 7.48 -16.66
N GLY A 15 -7.66 6.40 -17.34
CA GLY A 15 -6.73 6.44 -18.47
C GLY A 15 -7.21 7.32 -19.62
N VAL A 16 -8.51 7.27 -19.95
CA VAL A 16 -9.10 8.10 -21.01
C VAL A 16 -9.11 9.60 -20.64
N ARG A 17 -9.28 9.93 -19.36
CA ARG A 17 -9.39 11.32 -18.89
C ARG A 17 -8.05 11.92 -18.48
N ALA A 18 -7.02 11.10 -18.37
CA ALA A 18 -5.74 11.54 -17.84
C ALA A 18 -4.98 12.38 -18.88
N THR A 19 -4.65 13.60 -18.52
CA THR A 19 -3.76 14.50 -19.26
C THR A 19 -2.41 14.57 -18.56
N GLY A 20 -1.33 14.77 -19.31
CA GLY A 20 0.04 14.81 -18.79
C GLY A 20 0.85 13.57 -19.18
N SER A 21 2.16 13.73 -19.27
CA SER A 21 3.11 12.68 -19.68
C SER A 21 3.62 11.86 -18.49
N ASP A 22 3.77 12.48 -17.34
CA ASP A 22 4.30 11.86 -16.13
C ASP A 22 3.19 11.21 -15.29
N VAL A 23 3.45 10.01 -14.77
CA VAL A 23 2.50 9.25 -13.94
C VAL A 23 2.11 9.97 -12.65
N PHE A 24 3.00 10.82 -12.11
CA PHE A 24 2.74 11.58 -10.88
C PHE A 24 1.82 12.79 -11.10
N SER A 25 1.77 13.30 -12.32
CA SER A 25 0.84 14.40 -12.69
C SER A 25 -0.55 13.89 -13.11
N ARG A 26 -0.73 12.57 -13.20
CA ARG A 26 -1.97 11.92 -13.66
C ARG A 26 -2.82 11.41 -12.50
N PRO A 27 -4.13 11.19 -12.71
CA PRO A 27 -4.97 10.55 -11.72
C PRO A 27 -4.42 9.19 -11.31
N SER A 28 -4.62 8.81 -10.04
CA SER A 28 -4.26 7.50 -9.51
C SER A 28 -5.47 6.80 -8.89
N ILE A 29 -5.35 5.50 -8.67
CA ILE A 29 -6.37 4.69 -7.99
C ILE A 29 -5.77 4.01 -6.77
N SER A 30 -6.55 3.89 -5.70
CA SER A 30 -6.21 3.09 -4.53
C SER A 30 -6.96 1.76 -4.54
N VAL A 31 -6.26 0.69 -4.19
CA VAL A 31 -6.79 -0.67 -4.19
C VAL A 31 -6.70 -1.27 -2.79
N LYS A 32 -7.83 -1.69 -2.24
CA LYS A 32 -7.89 -2.49 -1.02
C LYS A 32 -7.78 -3.97 -1.35
N LEU A 33 -6.80 -4.64 -0.77
CA LEU A 33 -6.57 -6.06 -1.00
C LEU A 33 -7.72 -6.93 -0.47
N SER A 34 -8.33 -6.52 0.65
CA SER A 34 -9.52 -7.19 1.20
C SER A 34 -10.74 -7.13 0.29
N ALA A 35 -10.86 -6.12 -0.56
CA ALA A 35 -11.93 -6.03 -1.54
C ALA A 35 -11.75 -7.03 -2.70
N LEU A 36 -10.53 -7.44 -2.99
CA LEU A 36 -10.21 -8.39 -4.06
C LEU A 36 -10.28 -9.84 -3.60
N HIS A 37 -9.98 -10.12 -2.31
CA HIS A 37 -9.94 -11.48 -1.79
C HIS A 37 -10.68 -11.62 -0.45
N PRO A 38 -11.73 -12.45 -0.35
CA PRO A 38 -12.58 -12.54 0.83
C PRO A 38 -11.88 -13.16 2.06
N ARG A 39 -10.77 -13.87 1.83
CA ARG A 39 -9.95 -14.49 2.89
C ARG A 39 -8.55 -13.88 2.92
N TYR A 40 -8.49 -12.56 2.86
CA TYR A 40 -7.24 -11.81 2.97
C TYR A 40 -6.76 -11.78 4.43
N GLU A 41 -6.12 -12.89 4.85
CA GLU A 41 -5.66 -13.14 6.22
C GLU A 41 -4.32 -13.89 6.20
N VAL A 42 -3.45 -13.63 7.19
CA VAL A 42 -2.13 -14.28 7.31
C VAL A 42 -2.24 -15.81 7.37
N LYS A 43 -3.27 -16.34 8.05
CA LYS A 43 -3.52 -17.79 8.11
C LYS A 43 -3.78 -18.44 6.73
N GLN A 44 -4.13 -17.64 5.74
CA GLN A 44 -4.40 -18.06 4.36
C GLN A 44 -3.30 -17.60 3.38
N GLN A 45 -2.12 -17.27 3.87
CA GLN A 45 -1.05 -16.64 3.07
C GLN A 45 -0.76 -17.37 1.75
N ALA A 46 -0.61 -18.69 1.76
CA ALA A 46 -0.34 -19.47 0.55
C ALA A 46 -1.47 -19.32 -0.49
N ARG A 47 -2.71 -19.38 -0.04
CA ARG A 47 -3.89 -19.19 -0.87
C ARG A 47 -4.00 -17.75 -1.40
N VAL A 48 -3.75 -16.77 -0.53
CA VAL A 48 -3.75 -15.35 -0.90
C VAL A 48 -2.70 -15.08 -1.97
N ARG A 49 -1.48 -15.61 -1.81
CA ARG A 49 -0.43 -15.48 -2.85
C ARG A 49 -0.86 -16.11 -4.17
N GLY A 50 -1.43 -17.30 -4.15
CA GLY A 50 -1.85 -18.00 -5.38
C GLY A 50 -3.06 -17.36 -6.09
N GLU A 51 -4.01 -16.80 -5.36
CA GLU A 51 -5.28 -16.31 -5.91
C GLU A 51 -5.32 -14.78 -6.08
N LEU A 52 -4.72 -14.02 -5.15
CA LEU A 52 -4.79 -12.56 -5.12
C LEU A 52 -3.64 -11.90 -5.90
N LEU A 53 -2.41 -12.36 -5.74
CA LEU A 53 -1.25 -11.76 -6.40
C LEU A 53 -1.41 -11.66 -7.93
N PRO A 54 -1.87 -12.71 -8.65
CA PRO A 54 -2.12 -12.59 -10.10
C PRO A 54 -3.15 -11.52 -10.45
N GLN A 55 -4.19 -11.34 -9.63
CA GLN A 55 -5.20 -10.32 -9.85
C GLN A 55 -4.63 -8.91 -9.69
N ILE A 56 -3.76 -8.71 -8.68
CA ILE A 56 -3.15 -7.40 -8.45
C ILE A 56 -2.15 -7.10 -9.57
N ILE A 57 -1.36 -8.08 -10.02
CA ILE A 57 -0.45 -7.93 -11.17
C ILE A 57 -1.24 -7.51 -12.41
N GLU A 58 -2.37 -8.17 -12.71
CA GLU A 58 -3.22 -7.80 -13.85
C GLU A 58 -3.72 -6.35 -13.75
N LEU A 59 -4.15 -5.91 -12.56
CA LEU A 59 -4.55 -4.51 -12.35
C LEU A 59 -3.38 -3.54 -12.52
N ALA A 60 -2.20 -3.88 -12.00
CA ALA A 60 -1.01 -3.05 -12.11
C ALA A 60 -0.50 -2.95 -13.55
N VAL A 61 -0.53 -4.04 -14.31
CA VAL A 61 -0.19 -4.06 -15.75
C VAL A 61 -1.17 -3.18 -16.53
N LEU A 62 -2.46 -3.27 -16.24
CA LEU A 62 -3.46 -2.39 -16.84
C LEU A 62 -3.22 -0.92 -16.47
N ALA A 63 -2.92 -0.62 -15.20
CA ALA A 63 -2.61 0.73 -14.74
C ALA A 63 -1.37 1.28 -15.47
N LYS A 64 -0.30 0.48 -15.58
CA LYS A 64 0.90 0.80 -16.36
C LYS A 64 0.58 1.12 -17.82
N SER A 65 -0.20 0.30 -18.50
CA SER A 65 -0.56 0.50 -19.91
C SER A 65 -1.35 1.79 -20.15
N LEU A 66 -2.07 2.26 -19.14
CA LEU A 66 -2.86 3.48 -19.16
C LEU A 66 -2.10 4.69 -18.56
N ASN A 67 -0.88 4.49 -18.08
CA ASN A 67 -0.08 5.46 -17.33
C ASN A 67 -0.88 6.10 -16.17
N VAL A 68 -1.56 5.27 -15.38
CA VAL A 68 -2.34 5.64 -14.19
C VAL A 68 -1.66 5.06 -12.95
N GLY A 69 -1.41 5.88 -11.93
CA GLY A 69 -0.83 5.39 -10.68
C GLY A 69 -1.76 4.42 -9.95
N LEU A 70 -1.20 3.37 -9.33
CA LEU A 70 -1.93 2.40 -8.51
C LEU A 70 -1.28 2.30 -7.12
N THR A 71 -2.03 2.68 -6.09
CA THR A 71 -1.59 2.61 -4.70
C THR A 71 -2.28 1.45 -3.99
N ILE A 72 -1.51 0.59 -3.35
CA ILE A 72 -2.06 -0.42 -2.42
C ILE A 72 -2.42 0.28 -1.12
N ASP A 73 -3.67 0.18 -0.71
CA ASP A 73 -4.16 0.75 0.55
C ASP A 73 -3.62 -0.02 1.75
N ALA A 74 -3.29 0.71 2.83
CA ALA A 74 -3.03 0.11 4.12
C ALA A 74 -4.35 -0.25 4.81
N GLU A 75 -4.39 -1.44 5.39
CA GLU A 75 -5.53 -1.96 6.13
C GLU A 75 -5.12 -2.23 7.59
N GLU A 76 -5.82 -3.12 8.30
CA GLU A 76 -5.54 -3.43 9.71
C GLU A 76 -4.11 -3.99 9.90
N VAL A 77 -3.50 -3.72 11.06
CA VAL A 77 -2.10 -4.06 11.36
C VAL A 77 -1.83 -5.57 11.26
N ASN A 78 -2.79 -6.41 11.59
CA ASN A 78 -2.65 -7.88 11.48
C ASN A 78 -2.48 -8.37 10.03
N ARG A 79 -2.71 -7.52 9.04
CA ARG A 79 -2.51 -7.78 7.61
C ARG A 79 -1.26 -7.12 7.04
N LEU A 80 -0.55 -6.32 7.87
CA LEU A 80 0.58 -5.53 7.40
C LEU A 80 1.65 -6.39 6.73
N ASP A 81 2.12 -7.44 7.39
CA ASP A 81 3.20 -8.29 6.86
C ASP A 81 2.79 -8.94 5.54
N LEU A 82 1.56 -9.47 5.46
CA LEU A 82 1.03 -10.04 4.22
C LEU A 82 0.91 -9.00 3.09
N SER A 83 0.53 -7.77 3.43
CA SER A 83 0.47 -6.66 2.48
C SER A 83 1.85 -6.29 1.94
N LEU A 84 2.87 -6.24 2.82
CA LEU A 84 4.24 -5.96 2.44
C LEU A 84 4.83 -7.06 1.55
N ASP A 85 4.58 -8.34 1.87
CA ASP A 85 5.00 -9.50 1.04
C ASP A 85 4.41 -9.44 -0.38
N LEU A 86 3.14 -9.07 -0.50
CA LEU A 86 2.48 -8.92 -1.80
C LEU A 86 3.03 -7.70 -2.55
N PHE A 87 3.26 -6.59 -1.86
CA PHE A 87 3.82 -5.38 -2.44
C PHE A 87 5.25 -5.61 -2.95
N GLU A 88 6.10 -6.32 -2.19
CA GLU A 88 7.43 -6.71 -2.62
C GLU A 88 7.39 -7.56 -3.90
N SER A 89 6.47 -8.55 -3.94
CA SER A 89 6.26 -9.38 -5.13
C SER A 89 5.84 -8.56 -6.35
N LEU A 90 5.00 -7.54 -6.16
CA LEU A 90 4.61 -6.60 -7.22
C LEU A 90 5.78 -5.71 -7.66
N ALA A 91 6.54 -5.15 -6.72
CA ALA A 91 7.68 -4.30 -7.03
C ALA A 91 8.77 -5.05 -7.81
N ALA A 92 8.95 -6.33 -7.53
CA ALA A 92 9.90 -7.20 -8.22
C ALA A 92 9.38 -7.78 -9.55
N ASP A 93 8.08 -7.63 -9.87
CA ASP A 93 7.49 -8.24 -11.08
C ASP A 93 8.05 -7.63 -12.37
N PRO A 94 8.61 -8.46 -13.28
CA PRO A 94 9.20 -7.97 -14.53
C PRO A 94 8.21 -7.22 -15.45
N SER A 95 6.92 -7.56 -15.41
CA SER A 95 5.89 -6.91 -16.23
C SER A 95 5.70 -5.43 -15.87
N LEU A 96 6.08 -5.06 -14.64
CA LEU A 96 5.99 -3.70 -14.14
C LEU A 96 7.31 -2.90 -14.26
N LYS A 97 8.37 -3.50 -14.82
CA LYS A 97 9.68 -2.82 -14.98
C LYS A 97 9.54 -1.49 -15.74
N GLY A 98 10.23 -0.45 -15.24
CA GLY A 98 10.24 0.89 -15.84
C GLY A 98 8.97 1.73 -15.61
N TRP A 99 8.06 1.28 -14.74
CA TRP A 99 6.88 2.05 -14.35
C TRP A 99 6.92 2.45 -12.88
N ASN A 100 6.89 3.74 -12.59
CA ASN A 100 7.00 4.33 -11.27
C ASN A 100 5.61 4.65 -10.63
N GLY A 101 4.54 4.10 -11.17
CA GLY A 101 3.18 4.34 -10.67
C GLY A 101 2.71 3.38 -9.58
N LEU A 102 3.54 2.40 -9.15
CA LEU A 102 3.20 1.48 -8.06
C LEU A 102 3.51 2.11 -6.71
N GLY A 103 2.50 2.41 -5.92
CA GLY A 103 2.64 3.04 -4.61
C GLY A 103 2.04 2.25 -3.46
N LEU A 104 2.41 2.63 -2.23
CA LEU A 104 1.90 2.05 -0.98
C LEU A 104 1.39 3.15 -0.04
N ALA A 105 0.25 2.91 0.60
CA ALA A 105 -0.19 3.73 1.72
C ALA A 105 0.47 3.27 3.02
N VAL A 106 0.97 4.21 3.84
CA VAL A 106 1.58 3.94 5.13
C VAL A 106 0.86 4.72 6.21
N GLN A 107 0.45 4.04 7.29
CA GLN A 107 -0.32 4.61 8.39
C GLN A 107 0.61 4.99 9.56
N ALA A 108 0.78 6.29 9.79
CA ALA A 108 1.71 6.82 10.80
C ALA A 108 1.30 6.53 12.26
N TYR A 109 0.02 6.17 12.52
CA TYR A 109 -0.40 5.73 13.85
C TYR A 109 0.17 4.36 14.24
N GLY A 110 0.62 3.58 13.27
CA GLY A 110 1.26 2.29 13.49
C GLY A 110 2.69 2.46 14.04
N LYS A 111 3.01 1.73 15.11
CA LYS A 111 4.36 1.77 15.70
C LYS A 111 5.45 1.28 14.74
N ARG A 112 5.07 0.56 13.69
CA ARG A 112 5.96 0.05 12.64
C ARG A 112 6.07 0.99 11.42
N ALA A 113 5.41 2.16 11.42
CA ALA A 113 5.38 3.05 10.26
C ALA A 113 6.79 3.43 9.77
N LYS A 114 7.67 3.89 10.66
CA LYS A 114 9.05 4.26 10.29
C LYS A 114 9.85 3.07 9.76
N PRO A 115 9.90 1.89 10.43
CA PRO A 115 10.51 0.68 9.85
C PRO A 115 9.97 0.28 8.46
N VAL A 116 8.68 0.47 8.21
CA VAL A 116 8.08 0.21 6.87
C VAL A 116 8.63 1.17 5.84
N LEU A 117 8.79 2.46 6.16
CA LEU A 117 9.41 3.42 5.24
C LEU A 117 10.89 3.08 4.95
N GLU A 118 11.63 2.65 5.96
CA GLU A 118 13.02 2.21 5.80
C GLU A 118 13.12 0.94 4.91
N TRP A 119 12.18 0.03 5.05
CA TRP A 119 12.06 -1.14 4.18
C TRP A 119 11.70 -0.73 2.74
N LEU A 120 10.75 0.21 2.55
CA LEU A 120 10.37 0.72 1.23
C LEU A 120 11.54 1.39 0.50
N ALA A 121 12.35 2.18 1.20
CA ALA A 121 13.55 2.78 0.62
C ALA A 121 14.51 1.71 0.09
N ARG A 122 14.81 0.69 0.89
CA ARG A 122 15.64 -0.45 0.44
C ARG A 122 15.02 -1.23 -0.73
N LEU A 123 13.70 -1.41 -0.72
CA LEU A 123 12.99 -2.06 -1.83
C LEU A 123 13.09 -1.25 -3.11
N ALA A 124 12.95 0.08 -3.02
CA ALA A 124 13.12 1.00 -4.15
C ALA A 124 14.51 0.89 -4.77
N GLU A 125 15.56 0.91 -3.95
CA GLU A 125 16.95 0.71 -4.36
C GLU A 125 17.15 -0.66 -5.04
N THR A 126 16.72 -1.74 -4.38
CA THR A 126 16.89 -3.12 -4.88
C THR A 126 16.18 -3.35 -6.21
N THR A 127 14.99 -2.78 -6.37
CA THR A 127 14.17 -2.92 -7.58
C THR A 127 14.45 -1.87 -8.63
N GLN A 128 15.31 -0.87 -8.33
CA GLN A 128 15.61 0.29 -9.17
C GLN A 128 14.34 1.02 -9.60
N ARG A 129 13.46 1.33 -8.63
CA ARG A 129 12.16 1.99 -8.85
C ARG A 129 11.97 3.19 -7.94
N VAL A 130 11.20 4.15 -8.42
CA VAL A 130 10.55 5.12 -7.55
C VAL A 130 9.25 4.49 -7.05
N LEU A 131 9.06 4.41 -5.73
CA LEU A 131 7.87 3.85 -5.09
C LEU A 131 7.11 4.97 -4.37
N PRO A 132 6.05 5.54 -4.97
CA PRO A 132 5.25 6.58 -4.33
C PRO A 132 4.65 6.13 -3.00
N VAL A 133 4.76 6.97 -1.98
CA VAL A 133 4.19 6.71 -0.66
C VAL A 133 3.07 7.69 -0.36
N ARG A 134 1.89 7.17 -0.03
CA ARG A 134 0.81 7.97 0.54
C ARG A 134 0.83 7.84 2.05
N LEU A 135 1.49 8.79 2.71
CA LEU A 135 1.52 8.85 4.16
C LEU A 135 0.18 9.35 4.70
N VAL A 136 -0.45 8.57 5.56
CA VAL A 136 -1.71 8.90 6.25
C VAL A 136 -1.57 8.73 7.76
N LYS A 137 -2.47 9.32 8.56
CA LYS A 137 -2.43 9.14 10.01
C LYS A 137 -2.85 7.73 10.44
N GLY A 138 -3.93 7.22 9.89
CA GLY A 138 -4.48 5.88 10.12
C GLY A 138 -6.00 5.88 10.15
N ALA A 139 -6.61 4.77 9.74
CA ALA A 139 -8.06 4.66 9.54
C ALA A 139 -8.76 3.61 10.42
N TYR A 140 -8.01 2.79 11.18
CA TYR A 140 -8.56 1.62 11.87
C TYR A 140 -8.33 1.67 13.39
N TRP A 141 -8.14 2.87 13.97
CA TRP A 141 -7.72 3.01 15.36
C TRP A 141 -8.63 2.27 16.35
N ASP A 142 -9.95 2.46 16.24
CA ASP A 142 -10.91 1.85 17.15
C ASP A 142 -10.87 0.32 17.10
N SER A 143 -10.81 -0.25 15.89
CA SER A 143 -10.72 -1.69 15.69
C SER A 143 -9.38 -2.26 16.16
N GLU A 144 -8.27 -1.55 16.00
CA GLU A 144 -6.96 -1.96 16.50
C GLU A 144 -6.90 -2.00 18.02
N ILE A 145 -7.47 -1.00 18.68
CA ILE A 145 -7.56 -0.97 20.15
C ILE A 145 -8.44 -2.11 20.64
N LYS A 146 -9.65 -2.23 20.11
CA LYS A 146 -10.60 -3.30 20.47
C LYS A 146 -10.01 -4.68 20.28
N TRP A 147 -9.42 -4.94 19.12
CA TRP A 147 -8.79 -6.21 18.79
C TRP A 147 -7.65 -6.58 19.74
N SER A 148 -6.83 -5.61 20.13
CA SER A 148 -5.74 -5.80 21.07
C SER A 148 -6.26 -6.14 22.49
N GLN A 149 -7.34 -5.50 22.92
CA GLN A 149 -7.99 -5.77 24.22
C GLN A 149 -8.65 -7.15 24.24
N GLU A 150 -9.40 -7.51 23.21
CA GLU A 150 -10.06 -8.82 23.10
C GLU A 150 -9.07 -9.99 23.12
N ARG A 151 -7.84 -9.78 22.68
CA ARG A 151 -6.76 -10.77 22.67
C ARG A 151 -5.83 -10.71 23.87
N GLY A 152 -6.07 -9.81 24.81
CA GLY A 152 -5.24 -9.66 26.00
C GLY A 152 -3.79 -9.32 25.69
N LEU A 153 -3.52 -8.55 24.63
CA LEU A 153 -2.16 -8.17 24.27
C LEU A 153 -1.58 -7.21 25.32
N HIS A 154 -0.31 -7.37 25.66
CA HIS A 154 0.39 -6.47 26.60
C HIS A 154 0.56 -5.03 26.11
N GLY A 155 0.25 -4.76 24.85
CA GLY A 155 0.36 -3.43 24.25
C GLY A 155 -0.43 -3.32 22.95
N TYR A 156 -0.46 -2.11 22.42
CA TYR A 156 -1.17 -1.81 21.19
C TYR A 156 -0.19 -1.69 20.01
N PRO A 157 -0.54 -2.18 18.81
CA PRO A 157 0.29 -2.01 17.62
C PRO A 157 0.28 -0.58 17.09
N VAL A 158 -0.65 0.23 17.58
CA VAL A 158 -0.84 1.64 17.21
C VAL A 158 -0.59 2.55 18.42
N PHE A 159 -0.31 3.83 18.16
CA PHE A 159 -0.25 4.84 19.22
C PHE A 159 -1.65 5.12 19.75
N THR A 160 -1.74 5.20 21.10
CA THR A 160 -3.03 5.38 21.78
C THR A 160 -3.45 6.84 21.92
N ARG A 161 -2.52 7.79 21.69
CA ARG A 161 -2.78 9.23 21.74
C ARG A 161 -2.61 9.85 20.37
N LYS A 162 -3.57 10.70 19.99
CA LYS A 162 -3.54 11.43 18.72
C LYS A 162 -2.26 12.26 18.55
N THR A 163 -1.82 12.93 19.61
CA THR A 163 -0.58 13.73 19.60
C THR A 163 0.66 12.91 19.26
N THR A 164 0.75 11.68 19.74
CA THR A 164 1.86 10.77 19.39
C THR A 164 1.79 10.36 17.92
N THR A 165 0.58 10.14 17.37
CA THR A 165 0.39 9.90 15.95
C THR A 165 0.82 11.12 15.12
N ASP A 166 0.50 12.34 15.57
CA ASP A 166 0.89 13.57 14.88
C ASP A 166 2.42 13.71 14.83
N VAL A 167 3.13 13.43 15.94
CA VAL A 167 4.61 13.40 15.98
C VAL A 167 5.17 12.32 15.04
N SER A 168 4.62 11.12 15.08
CA SER A 168 5.02 10.02 14.19
C SER A 168 4.82 10.38 12.72
N TYR A 169 3.70 11.03 12.39
CA TYR A 169 3.42 11.50 11.03
C TYR A 169 4.50 12.48 10.54
N LEU A 170 4.85 13.47 11.37
CA LEU A 170 5.89 14.45 11.02
C LEU A 170 7.27 13.78 10.87
N ALA A 171 7.61 12.83 11.75
CA ALA A 171 8.86 12.08 11.66
C ALA A 171 8.92 11.22 10.37
N CYS A 172 7.82 10.56 10.01
CA CYS A 172 7.70 9.81 8.77
C CYS A 172 7.78 10.73 7.53
N ALA A 173 7.09 11.86 7.57
CA ALA A 173 7.14 12.84 6.47
C ALA A 173 8.56 13.38 6.26
N ARG A 174 9.25 13.74 7.34
CA ARG A 174 10.67 14.19 7.29
C ARG A 174 11.57 13.12 6.67
N LYS A 175 11.38 11.84 7.04
CA LYS A 175 12.15 10.74 6.44
C LYS A 175 11.89 10.61 4.94
N LEU A 176 10.63 10.63 4.52
CA LEU A 176 10.27 10.54 3.09
C LEU A 176 10.86 11.68 2.27
N LEU A 177 10.88 12.89 2.81
CA LEU A 177 11.49 14.04 2.13
C LEU A 177 13.02 13.88 2.01
N ALA A 178 13.68 13.40 3.06
CA ALA A 178 15.13 13.16 3.03
C ALA A 178 15.52 12.02 2.06
N ASP A 179 14.70 10.93 2.00
CA ASP A 179 14.95 9.81 1.09
C ASP A 179 14.60 10.16 -0.37
N GLY A 180 13.69 11.11 -0.60
CA GLY A 180 13.26 11.54 -1.93
C GLY A 180 14.20 12.52 -2.63
N GLU A 181 15.18 13.08 -1.89
CA GLU A 181 16.22 13.96 -2.41
C GLU A 181 17.49 13.19 -2.84
N ALA A 182 17.57 11.89 -2.54
CA ALA A 182 18.69 11.00 -2.85
C ALA A 182 18.40 10.15 -4.10
#